data_af05efa9d61bbed4ec5983e6f43edbdd
#
_entry.id   af05efa9d61bbed4ec5983e6f43edbdd
#
_cell.length_a   1.000
_cell.length_b   1.000
_cell.length_c   1.000
_cell.angle_alpha   90.00
_cell.angle_beta   90.00
_cell.angle_gamma   90.00
#
_symmetry.space_group_name_H-M   'P 1'
#
loop_
_entity.id
_entity.type
_entity.pdbx_description
1 polymer ?
#
loop_
_entity_poly.entity_id
_entity_poly.type
_entity_poly.pdbx_seq_one_letter_code
_entity_poly.pdbx_strand_id
1 'polypeptide(L)'
;MIKGLSLTPPVLGRISIGKVVEKNGKRLPEKDDEFTLTTQIQSKGQWLKHPLDEQLRQIQNTDKLRVIPIRLLFNQPDLNFRAQYTLFDRSSGRPMCMGNGESCKRITANGVQSLPCPSPVACEYGQAGYCKPYGRLNVVIGDEDELGTFVFRTTGFNSIRTLASRLNYFSAVSNQQLACLPLALRI
;
A
#
# COMPACT_ATOMS: atom_id res chain seq x y z
N MET A 1 -13.48 24.54 -1.38
CA MET A 1 -12.87 23.21 -1.17
C MET A 1 -11.82 23.32 -0.07
N ILE A 2 -11.78 22.40 0.87
CA ILE A 2 -10.78 22.40 1.97
C ILE A 2 -9.40 22.13 1.37
N LYS A 3 -8.42 23.00 1.70
CA LYS A 3 -7.03 22.83 1.23
C LYS A 3 -6.40 21.55 1.81
N GLY A 4 -5.62 20.85 0.99
CA GLY A 4 -4.88 19.67 1.40
C GLY A 4 -5.65 18.35 1.30
N LEU A 5 -6.84 18.33 0.75
CA LEU A 5 -7.50 17.08 0.36
C LEU A 5 -6.78 16.53 -0.88
N SER A 6 -6.29 15.32 -0.74
CA SER A 6 -5.66 14.60 -1.84
C SER A 6 -6.66 13.71 -2.55
N LEU A 7 -6.50 13.54 -3.86
CA LEU A 7 -7.23 12.53 -4.61
C LEU A 7 -7.01 11.16 -3.97
N THR A 8 -8.10 10.49 -3.64
CA THR A 8 -8.05 9.12 -3.11
C THR A 8 -9.11 8.32 -3.85
N PRO A 9 -8.72 7.37 -4.69
CA PRO A 9 -9.68 6.52 -5.40
C PRO A 9 -10.46 5.66 -4.39
N PRO A 10 -11.70 5.28 -4.71
CA PRO A 10 -12.45 4.32 -3.93
C PRO A 10 -11.66 3.02 -3.77
N VAL A 11 -11.75 2.40 -2.60
CA VAL A 11 -11.03 1.15 -2.32
C VAL A 11 -12.03 0.01 -2.21
N LEU A 12 -11.96 -0.94 -3.14
CA LEU A 12 -12.78 -2.15 -3.16
C LEU A 12 -12.18 -3.26 -2.28
N GLY A 13 -10.86 -3.35 -2.26
CA GLY A 13 -10.19 -4.42 -1.55
C GLY A 13 -8.71 -4.12 -1.29
N ARG A 14 -8.04 -5.14 -0.77
CA ARG A 14 -6.63 -5.08 -0.40
C ARG A 14 -5.87 -6.22 -1.03
N ILE A 15 -4.63 -5.95 -1.39
CA ILE A 15 -3.65 -6.96 -1.79
C ILE A 15 -2.66 -7.10 -0.64
N SER A 16 -2.47 -8.30 -0.16
CA SER A 16 -1.48 -8.64 0.87
C SER A 16 -0.55 -9.74 0.40
N ILE A 17 0.68 -9.73 0.92
CA ILE A 17 1.65 -10.82 0.77
C ILE A 17 1.76 -11.50 2.12
N GLY A 18 1.68 -12.84 2.12
CA GLY A 18 1.71 -13.62 3.33
C GLY A 18 0.36 -13.74 4.02
N LYS A 19 0.36 -14.51 5.07
CA LYS A 19 -0.82 -14.81 5.88
C LYS A 19 -0.56 -14.53 7.36
N VAL A 20 -1.63 -14.32 8.09
CA VAL A 20 -1.55 -14.22 9.55
C VAL A 20 -1.84 -15.61 10.12
N VAL A 21 -0.87 -16.16 10.83
CA VAL A 21 -1.01 -17.44 11.55
C VAL A 21 -1.10 -17.19 13.06
N GLU A 22 -1.88 -17.99 13.73
CA GLU A 22 -1.96 -17.98 15.18
C GLU A 22 -0.96 -18.98 15.74
N LYS A 23 0.06 -18.47 16.46
CA LYS A 23 1.04 -19.30 17.20
C LYS A 23 1.03 -18.88 18.66
N ASN A 24 0.75 -19.81 19.57
CA ASN A 24 0.73 -19.60 21.02
C ASN A 24 -0.24 -18.45 21.43
N GLY A 25 -1.44 -18.40 20.87
CA GLY A 25 -2.43 -17.36 21.15
C GLY A 25 -2.08 -15.95 20.64
N LYS A 26 -0.98 -15.81 19.87
CA LYS A 26 -0.58 -14.55 19.24
C LYS A 26 -0.68 -14.64 17.73
N ARG A 27 -1.27 -13.63 17.13
CA ARG A 27 -1.33 -13.48 15.66
C ARG A 27 0.02 -12.97 15.16
N LEU A 28 0.72 -13.79 14.40
CA LEU A 28 2.01 -13.47 13.82
C LEU A 28 1.90 -13.47 12.29
N PRO A 29 2.51 -12.48 11.62
CA PRO A 29 2.61 -12.51 10.17
C PRO A 29 3.59 -13.61 9.76
N GLU A 30 3.15 -14.50 8.91
CA GLU A 30 4.01 -15.50 8.25
C GLU A 30 4.26 -15.03 6.82
N LYS A 31 5.54 -14.98 6.43
CA LYS A 31 5.90 -14.70 5.05
C LYS A 31 5.40 -15.84 4.17
N ASP A 32 4.69 -15.49 3.13
CA ASP A 32 4.32 -16.40 2.07
C ASP A 32 4.80 -15.83 0.74
N ASP A 33 4.89 -16.66 -0.27
CA ASP A 33 5.31 -16.32 -1.63
C ASP A 33 4.09 -16.17 -2.56
N GLU A 34 2.95 -15.75 -1.99
CA GLU A 34 1.72 -15.55 -2.73
C GLU A 34 0.98 -14.27 -2.31
N PHE A 35 0.22 -13.74 -3.25
CA PHE A 35 -0.75 -12.68 -2.98
C PHE A 35 -2.06 -13.25 -2.47
N THR A 36 -2.73 -12.49 -1.62
CA THR A 36 -4.13 -12.70 -1.23
C THR A 36 -4.90 -11.41 -1.45
N LEU A 37 -6.04 -11.52 -2.15
CA LEU A 37 -6.98 -10.41 -2.30
C LEU A 37 -8.09 -10.54 -1.25
N THR A 38 -8.34 -9.47 -0.52
CA THR A 38 -9.38 -9.41 0.48
C THR A 38 -10.29 -8.21 0.26
N THR A 39 -11.53 -8.33 0.73
CA THR A 39 -12.48 -7.21 0.76
C THR A 39 -12.09 -6.20 1.84
N GLN A 40 -12.90 -5.15 1.98
CA GLN A 40 -12.81 -4.20 3.11
C GLN A 40 -13.62 -4.65 4.34
N ILE A 41 -14.22 -5.84 4.29
CA ILE A 41 -15.09 -6.36 5.34
C ILE A 41 -14.32 -7.37 6.18
N GLN A 42 -14.48 -7.27 7.49
CA GLN A 42 -13.98 -8.26 8.45
C GLN A 42 -15.13 -9.10 9.01
N SER A 43 -14.91 -10.40 9.11
CA SER A 43 -15.76 -11.32 9.84
C SER A 43 -14.94 -12.03 10.89
N LYS A 44 -15.39 -12.03 12.14
CA LYS A 44 -14.66 -12.63 13.29
C LYS A 44 -13.18 -12.21 13.37
N GLY A 45 -12.90 -10.94 13.05
CA GLY A 45 -11.54 -10.38 13.07
C GLY A 45 -10.63 -10.83 11.90
N GLN A 46 -11.16 -11.50 10.90
CA GLN A 46 -10.44 -11.87 9.67
C GLN A 46 -11.02 -11.14 8.48
N TRP A 47 -10.15 -10.71 7.56
CA TRP A 47 -10.58 -10.12 6.30
C TRP A 47 -11.16 -11.20 5.38
N LEU A 48 -12.35 -10.94 4.83
CA LEU A 48 -12.96 -11.84 3.88
C LEU A 48 -12.18 -11.82 2.56
N LYS A 49 -11.94 -13.00 1.98
CA LYS A 49 -11.37 -13.08 0.63
C LYS A 49 -12.28 -12.41 -0.39
N HIS A 50 -11.69 -11.71 -1.32
CA HIS A 50 -12.41 -11.13 -2.46
C HIS A 50 -12.65 -12.20 -3.52
N PRO A 51 -13.81 -12.23 -4.21
CA PRO A 51 -14.09 -13.23 -5.26
C PRO A 51 -13.02 -13.27 -6.37
N LEU A 52 -12.44 -12.14 -6.72
CA LEU A 52 -11.34 -12.06 -7.69
C LEU A 52 -10.10 -12.87 -7.29
N ASP A 53 -9.86 -13.15 -6.01
CA ASP A 53 -8.74 -14.00 -5.59
C ASP A 53 -8.84 -15.40 -6.18
N GLU A 54 -10.01 -15.99 -6.07
CA GLU A 54 -10.28 -17.33 -6.59
C GLU A 54 -10.35 -17.33 -8.13
N GLN A 55 -11.00 -16.34 -8.72
CA GLN A 55 -11.07 -16.21 -10.18
C GLN A 55 -9.69 -16.11 -10.82
N LEU A 56 -8.78 -15.32 -10.28
CA LEU A 56 -7.40 -15.19 -10.78
C LEU A 56 -6.62 -16.51 -10.65
N ARG A 57 -6.81 -17.26 -9.54
CA ARG A 57 -6.19 -18.58 -9.36
C ARG A 57 -6.70 -19.57 -10.41
N GLN A 58 -8.00 -19.58 -10.68
CA GLN A 58 -8.59 -20.44 -11.69
C GLN A 58 -8.11 -20.09 -13.11
N ILE A 59 -8.13 -18.80 -13.47
CA ILE A 59 -7.65 -18.33 -14.78
C ILE A 59 -6.18 -18.71 -15.02
N GLN A 60 -5.34 -18.57 -14.00
CA GLN A 60 -3.92 -18.86 -14.09
C GLN A 60 -3.59 -20.35 -13.83
N ASN A 61 -4.58 -21.15 -13.50
CA ASN A 61 -4.44 -22.58 -13.13
C ASN A 61 -3.31 -22.78 -12.09
N THR A 62 -3.39 -22.03 -10.98
CA THR A 62 -2.36 -22.03 -9.94
C THR A 62 -2.97 -22.02 -8.53
N ASP A 63 -2.36 -22.79 -7.62
CA ASP A 63 -2.70 -22.73 -6.20
C ASP A 63 -2.13 -21.48 -5.51
N LYS A 64 -1.00 -20.96 -6.04
CA LYS A 64 -0.30 -19.80 -5.49
C LYS A 64 -0.34 -18.61 -6.45
N LEU A 65 -1.06 -17.58 -6.07
CA LEU A 65 -1.18 -16.35 -6.85
C LEU A 65 0.10 -15.50 -6.70
N ARG A 66 1.02 -15.60 -7.65
CA ARG A 66 2.28 -14.85 -7.65
C ARG A 66 2.30 -13.67 -8.61
N VAL A 67 1.30 -13.59 -9.48
CA VAL A 67 1.19 -12.55 -10.50
C VAL A 67 -0.24 -12.03 -10.52
N ILE A 68 -0.40 -10.73 -10.38
CA ILE A 68 -1.71 -10.07 -10.51
C ILE A 68 -1.61 -9.11 -11.67
N PRO A 69 -2.38 -9.32 -12.78
CA PRO A 69 -2.54 -8.30 -13.82
C PRO A 69 -3.19 -7.06 -13.22
N ILE A 70 -2.62 -5.90 -13.48
CA ILE A 70 -3.10 -4.63 -12.93
C ILE A 70 -3.11 -3.54 -13.98
N ARG A 71 -3.96 -2.54 -13.76
CA ARG A 71 -3.92 -1.24 -14.44
C ARG A 71 -3.79 -0.13 -13.39
N LEU A 72 -3.30 1.01 -13.82
CA LEU A 72 -3.21 2.20 -12.98
C LEU A 72 -4.27 3.21 -13.41
N LEU A 73 -4.81 3.98 -12.45
CA LEU A 73 -5.82 5.00 -12.74
C LEU A 73 -5.22 6.29 -13.30
N PHE A 74 -3.99 6.59 -12.93
CA PHE A 74 -3.36 7.88 -13.24
C PHE A 74 -2.09 7.71 -14.02
N ASN A 75 -1.80 8.68 -14.89
CA ASN A 75 -0.52 8.75 -15.60
C ASN A 75 0.64 9.20 -14.69
N GLN A 76 0.33 9.95 -13.62
CA GLN A 76 1.32 10.40 -12.65
C GLN A 76 1.62 9.29 -11.63
N PRO A 77 2.89 8.86 -11.49
CA PRO A 77 3.29 7.83 -10.52
C PRO A 77 2.84 8.12 -9.10
N ASP A 78 2.99 9.37 -8.64
CA ASP A 78 2.70 9.79 -7.26
C ASP A 78 1.20 9.74 -6.89
N LEU A 79 0.30 9.75 -7.87
CA LEU A 79 -1.12 9.57 -7.64
C LEU A 79 -1.50 8.10 -7.43
N ASN A 80 -0.75 7.18 -8.04
CA ASN A 80 -0.95 5.73 -7.88
C ASN A 80 -0.21 5.18 -6.67
N PHE A 81 1.03 5.64 -6.45
CA PHE A 81 1.90 5.15 -5.38
C PHE A 81 2.36 6.26 -4.46
N ARG A 82 2.01 6.16 -3.18
CA ARG A 82 2.43 7.09 -2.13
C ARG A 82 3.28 6.36 -1.12
N ALA A 83 4.48 6.89 -0.87
CA ALA A 83 5.40 6.39 0.12
C ALA A 83 5.84 7.51 1.06
N GLN A 84 5.75 7.25 2.35
CA GLN A 84 6.09 8.20 3.41
C GLN A 84 6.65 7.45 4.63
N TYR A 85 7.42 8.12 5.45
CA TYR A 85 7.72 7.64 6.80
C TYR A 85 6.50 7.89 7.68
N THR A 86 6.00 6.86 8.33
CA THR A 86 4.77 6.96 9.11
C THR A 86 4.94 6.35 10.49
N LEU A 87 4.52 7.10 11.49
CA LEU A 87 4.32 6.65 12.86
C LEU A 87 2.82 6.45 13.08
N PHE A 88 2.41 5.24 13.41
CA PHE A 88 1.02 4.94 13.76
C PHE A 88 0.84 4.81 15.27
N ASP A 89 -0.28 5.32 15.76
CA ASP A 89 -0.75 4.97 17.10
C ASP A 89 -1.13 3.48 17.14
N ARG A 90 -0.64 2.77 18.13
CA ARG A 90 -0.85 1.33 18.28
C ARG A 90 -2.28 0.97 18.68
N SER A 91 -2.98 1.86 19.38
CA SER A 91 -4.35 1.61 19.86
C SER A 91 -5.39 1.86 18.79
N SER A 92 -5.29 3.01 18.11
CA SER A 92 -6.27 3.46 17.11
C SER A 92 -5.90 3.12 15.67
N GLY A 93 -4.63 2.77 15.39
CA GLY A 93 -4.11 2.57 14.04
C GLY A 93 -4.05 3.86 13.21
N ARG A 94 -4.24 5.03 13.82
CA ARG A 94 -4.21 6.32 13.13
C ARG A 94 -2.78 6.81 12.98
N PRO A 95 -2.46 7.49 11.86
CA PRO A 95 -1.15 8.09 11.69
C PRO A 95 -0.96 9.28 12.65
N MET A 96 0.06 9.22 13.49
CA MET A 96 0.47 10.27 14.43
C MET A 96 1.51 11.21 13.82
N CYS A 97 2.35 10.71 12.93
CA CYS A 97 3.34 11.49 12.20
C CYS A 97 3.49 10.92 10.80
N MET A 98 3.51 11.78 9.79
CA MET A 98 3.79 11.41 8.40
C MET A 98 4.80 12.40 7.82
N GLY A 99 5.90 11.88 7.26
CA GLY A 99 6.98 12.71 6.73
C GLY A 99 7.68 12.09 5.52
N ASN A 100 8.44 12.90 4.82
CA ASN A 100 9.17 12.53 3.60
C ASN A 100 10.70 12.43 3.77
N GLY A 101 11.19 12.69 4.98
CA GLY A 101 12.64 12.77 5.25
C GLY A 101 13.17 14.20 5.36
N GLU A 102 12.37 15.21 4.98
CA GLU A 102 12.68 16.63 5.09
C GLU A 102 11.70 17.34 6.03
N SER A 103 10.41 17.10 5.82
CA SER A 103 9.32 17.66 6.61
C SER A 103 8.31 16.60 7.00
N CYS A 104 7.59 16.82 8.08
CA CYS A 104 6.50 15.96 8.53
C CYS A 104 5.32 16.76 9.07
N LYS A 105 4.16 16.11 9.03
CA LYS A 105 2.99 16.54 9.79
C LYS A 105 2.84 15.61 10.98
N ARG A 106 2.90 16.17 12.19
CA ARG A 106 2.82 15.43 13.46
C ARG A 106 1.68 15.95 14.31
N ILE A 107 0.94 15.04 14.90
CA ILE A 107 -0.06 15.35 15.92
C ILE A 107 0.69 15.59 17.24
N THR A 108 0.50 16.78 17.81
CA THR A 108 1.05 17.21 19.10
C THR A 108 -0.08 17.60 20.03
N ALA A 109 0.22 17.94 21.27
CA ALA A 109 -0.77 18.49 22.22
C ALA A 109 -1.46 19.75 21.68
N ASN A 110 -0.78 20.51 20.80
CA ASN A 110 -1.29 21.75 20.19
C ASN A 110 -1.92 21.52 18.79
N GLY A 111 -2.29 20.28 18.48
CA GLY A 111 -2.85 19.89 17.18
C GLY A 111 -1.81 19.43 16.16
N VAL A 112 -2.17 19.48 14.88
CA VAL A 112 -1.28 19.05 13.79
C VAL A 112 -0.27 20.14 13.47
N GLN A 113 1.01 19.84 13.61
CA GLN A 113 2.11 20.76 13.33
C GLN A 113 2.98 20.25 12.18
N SER A 114 3.50 21.18 11.37
CA SER A 114 4.55 20.91 10.39
C SER A 114 5.92 21.08 11.07
N LEU A 115 6.72 20.02 11.05
CA LEU A 115 8.01 19.95 11.71
C LEU A 115 9.07 19.41 10.73
N PRO A 116 10.37 19.66 10.96
CA PRO A 116 11.43 18.96 10.24
C PRO A 116 11.34 17.46 10.46
N CYS A 117 11.61 16.68 9.40
CA CYS A 117 11.67 15.22 9.45
C CYS A 117 13.12 14.79 9.18
N PRO A 118 13.89 14.39 10.19
CA PRO A 118 15.28 13.98 10.00
C PRO A 118 15.42 12.54 9.47
N SER A 119 14.35 11.96 8.94
CA SER A 119 14.20 10.55 8.57
C SER A 119 14.21 9.60 9.81
N PRO A 120 13.80 8.33 9.68
CA PRO A 120 13.82 7.38 10.80
C PRO A 120 15.21 7.13 11.40
N VAL A 121 16.26 7.32 10.62
CA VAL A 121 17.64 7.08 11.09
C VAL A 121 18.06 8.08 12.17
N ALA A 122 17.68 9.33 12.04
CA ALA A 122 18.03 10.40 12.97
C ALA A 122 16.86 10.85 13.87
N CYS A 123 15.70 10.22 13.76
CA CYS A 123 14.51 10.54 14.54
C CYS A 123 14.38 9.55 15.72
N GLU A 124 14.10 10.06 16.93
CA GLU A 124 13.85 9.23 18.12
C GLU A 124 12.81 8.12 17.90
N TYR A 125 11.69 8.43 17.24
CA TYR A 125 10.64 7.46 16.93
C TYR A 125 11.09 6.44 15.89
N GLY A 126 11.98 6.81 14.98
CA GLY A 126 12.57 5.92 14.01
C GLY A 126 13.58 4.98 14.63
N GLN A 127 14.47 5.50 15.48
CA GLN A 127 15.46 4.71 16.22
C GLN A 127 14.77 3.71 17.17
N ALA A 128 13.66 4.10 17.79
CA ALA A 128 12.83 3.20 18.61
C ALA A 128 12.02 2.19 17.77
N GLY A 129 12.10 2.21 16.43
CA GLY A 129 11.41 1.30 15.53
C GLY A 129 9.92 1.56 15.35
N TYR A 130 9.41 2.70 15.80
CA TYR A 130 7.99 3.05 15.68
C TYR A 130 7.66 3.74 14.36
N CYS A 131 8.53 4.62 13.87
CA CYS A 131 8.40 5.26 12.57
C CYS A 131 9.06 4.41 11.49
N LYS A 132 8.29 4.04 10.47
CA LYS A 132 8.75 3.14 9.39
C LYS A 132 8.35 3.70 8.03
N PRO A 133 9.07 3.34 6.96
CA PRO A 133 8.60 3.59 5.61
C PRO A 133 7.27 2.86 5.40
N TYR A 134 6.34 3.53 4.74
CA TYR A 134 5.01 3.01 4.47
C TYR A 134 4.58 3.41 3.07
N GLY A 135 4.47 2.41 2.19
CA GLY A 135 4.05 2.57 0.80
C GLY A 135 2.62 2.05 0.60
N ARG A 136 1.85 2.77 -0.21
CA ARG A 136 0.51 2.40 -0.67
C ARG A 136 0.43 2.56 -2.18
N LEU A 137 0.21 1.47 -2.88
CA LEU A 137 -0.04 1.42 -4.31
C LEU A 137 -1.53 1.13 -4.53
N ASN A 138 -2.20 2.00 -5.27
CA ASN A 138 -3.57 1.79 -5.71
C ASN A 138 -3.54 1.24 -7.14
N VAL A 139 -4.24 0.13 -7.37
CA VAL A 139 -4.30 -0.54 -8.67
C VAL A 139 -5.73 -0.96 -8.98
N VAL A 140 -6.04 -1.06 -10.26
CA VAL A 140 -7.27 -1.69 -10.76
C VAL A 140 -6.94 -3.13 -11.14
N ILE A 141 -7.80 -4.06 -10.75
CA ILE A 141 -7.72 -5.48 -11.09
C ILE A 141 -9.00 -5.87 -11.82
N GLY A 142 -8.85 -6.59 -12.94
CA GLY A 142 -9.98 -6.96 -13.80
C GLY A 142 -10.33 -5.88 -14.83
N ASP A 143 -11.30 -6.19 -15.65
CA ASP A 143 -11.76 -5.35 -16.77
C ASP A 143 -13.12 -4.69 -16.49
N GLU A 144 -13.70 -4.91 -15.32
CA GLU A 144 -14.94 -4.27 -14.93
C GLU A 144 -14.72 -2.77 -14.75
N ASP A 145 -15.64 -1.95 -15.26
CA ASP A 145 -15.57 -0.48 -15.24
C ASP A 145 -15.86 0.12 -13.85
N GLU A 146 -15.61 -0.64 -12.80
CA GLU A 146 -15.65 -0.10 -11.46
C GLU A 146 -14.46 0.81 -11.25
N LEU A 147 -14.71 2.10 -11.04
CA LEU A 147 -13.68 3.11 -10.73
C LEU A 147 -13.02 2.87 -9.35
N GLY A 148 -13.13 1.66 -8.83
CA GLY A 148 -12.56 1.24 -7.56
C GLY A 148 -11.17 0.64 -7.69
N THR A 149 -10.42 0.67 -6.62
CA THR A 149 -9.06 0.17 -6.58
C THR A 149 -8.83 -0.86 -5.49
N PHE A 150 -7.80 -1.67 -5.70
CA PHE A 150 -7.20 -2.48 -4.66
C PHE A 150 -5.94 -1.79 -4.14
N VAL A 151 -5.74 -1.82 -2.82
CA VAL A 151 -4.58 -1.21 -2.19
C VAL A 151 -3.57 -2.28 -1.79
N PHE A 152 -2.39 -2.21 -2.41
CA PHE A 152 -1.21 -2.93 -1.94
C PHE A 152 -0.44 -2.05 -0.94
N ARG A 153 -0.09 -2.61 0.22
CA ARG A 153 0.65 -1.92 1.28
C ARG A 153 1.95 -2.63 1.58
N THR A 154 3.01 -1.85 1.76
CA THR A 154 4.31 -2.38 2.13
C THR A 154 5.06 -1.44 3.07
N THR A 155 5.81 -2.01 4.01
CA THR A 155 6.75 -1.31 4.89
C THR A 155 8.20 -1.63 4.54
N GLY A 156 8.43 -2.51 3.57
CA GLY A 156 9.76 -2.86 3.10
C GLY A 156 10.36 -1.74 2.25
N PHE A 157 11.46 -1.15 2.71
CA PHE A 157 12.12 -0.05 1.99
C PHE A 157 12.53 -0.45 0.56
N ASN A 158 13.05 -1.66 0.37
CA ASN A 158 13.42 -2.16 -0.95
C ASN A 158 12.22 -2.28 -1.89
N SER A 159 11.09 -2.78 -1.39
CA SER A 159 9.85 -2.86 -2.17
C SER A 159 9.35 -1.46 -2.56
N ILE A 160 9.39 -0.50 -1.63
CA ILE A 160 9.01 0.89 -1.88
C ILE A 160 9.89 1.49 -2.97
N ARG A 161 11.22 1.36 -2.82
CA ARG A 161 12.18 1.87 -3.81
C ARG A 161 11.97 1.25 -5.18
N THR A 162 11.77 -0.07 -5.23
CA THR A 162 11.57 -0.79 -6.50
C THR A 162 10.27 -0.34 -7.18
N LEU A 163 9.16 -0.24 -6.44
CA LEU A 163 7.89 0.24 -6.99
C LEU A 163 8.01 1.66 -7.52
N ALA A 164 8.55 2.58 -6.74
CA ALA A 164 8.74 3.97 -7.16
C ALA A 164 9.60 4.06 -8.44
N SER A 165 10.76 3.37 -8.47
CA SER A 165 11.66 3.38 -9.62
C SER A 165 11.01 2.78 -10.87
N ARG A 166 10.27 1.67 -10.73
CA ARG A 166 9.59 1.02 -11.87
C ARG A 166 8.46 1.87 -12.41
N LEU A 167 7.66 2.49 -11.57
CA LEU A 167 6.58 3.38 -12.01
C LEU A 167 7.12 4.61 -12.75
N ASN A 168 8.18 5.22 -12.26
CA ASN A 168 8.84 6.33 -12.95
C ASN A 168 9.44 5.89 -14.30
N TYR A 169 10.09 4.72 -14.33
CA TYR A 169 10.62 4.16 -15.58
C TYR A 169 9.51 3.92 -16.61
N PHE A 170 8.41 3.25 -16.20
CA PHE A 170 7.31 2.98 -17.12
C PHE A 170 6.59 4.26 -17.57
N SER A 171 6.48 5.26 -16.71
CA SER A 171 5.96 6.57 -17.09
C SER A 171 6.82 7.22 -18.16
N ALA A 172 8.15 7.18 -18.00
CA ALA A 172 9.08 7.77 -18.96
C ALA A 172 9.03 7.06 -20.32
N VAL A 173 9.08 5.72 -20.36
CA VAL A 173 9.10 4.96 -21.63
C VAL A 173 7.75 4.95 -22.33
N SER A 174 6.65 5.19 -21.63
CA SER A 174 5.29 5.30 -22.21
C SER A 174 4.92 6.72 -22.62
N ASN A 175 5.87 7.64 -22.63
CA ASN A 175 5.58 9.06 -22.86
C ASN A 175 4.50 9.59 -21.89
N GLN A 176 4.62 9.28 -20.61
CA GLN A 176 3.69 9.65 -19.53
C GLN A 176 2.26 9.08 -19.68
N GLN A 177 2.12 7.96 -20.36
CA GLN A 177 0.84 7.26 -20.51
C GLN A 177 0.78 5.99 -19.64
N LEU A 178 1.18 6.12 -18.39
CA LEU A 178 1.29 5.02 -17.43
C LEU A 178 -0.03 4.26 -17.23
N ALA A 179 -1.16 4.96 -17.25
CA ALA A 179 -2.49 4.37 -17.08
C ALA A 179 -2.91 3.46 -18.25
N CYS A 180 -2.28 3.60 -19.43
CA CYS A 180 -2.59 2.78 -20.60
C CYS A 180 -1.80 1.47 -20.63
N LEU A 181 -0.81 1.30 -19.74
CA LEU A 181 0.05 0.12 -19.77
C LEU A 181 -0.60 -1.09 -19.08
N PRO A 182 -0.59 -2.27 -19.73
CA PRO A 182 -0.90 -3.53 -19.08
C PRO A 182 0.29 -3.92 -18.18
N LEU A 183 0.12 -3.73 -16.89
CA LEU A 183 1.15 -4.02 -15.88
C LEU A 183 0.83 -5.28 -15.11
N ALA A 184 1.80 -5.82 -14.40
CA ALA A 184 1.58 -6.91 -13.46
C ALA A 184 2.35 -6.68 -12.16
N LEU A 185 1.67 -6.88 -11.04
CA LEU A 185 2.30 -6.97 -9.73
C LEU A 185 2.83 -8.40 -9.57
N ARG A 186 4.11 -8.55 -9.21
CA ARG A 186 4.78 -9.86 -9.07
C ARG A 186 5.49 -9.96 -7.72
N ILE A 187 5.50 -11.15 -7.14
CA ILE A 187 6.35 -11.54 -6.01
C ILE A 187 7.60 -12.18 -6.56
#